data_4d0a583182d28135d0bc1d35a8d73b8c
#
_entry.id   4d0a583182d28135d0bc1d35a8d73b8c
#
_cell.length_a   1.000
_cell.length_b   1.000
_cell.length_c   1.000
_cell.angle_alpha   90.00
_cell.angle_beta   90.00
_cell.angle_gamma   90.00
#
_symmetry.space_group_name_H-M   'P 1'
#
loop_
_entity.id
_entity.type
_entity.pdbx_description
1 polymer ?
#
loop_
_entity_poly.entity_id
_entity_poly.type
_entity_poly.pdbx_seq_one_letter_code
_entity_poly.pdbx_strand_id
1 'polypeptide(L)'
;MKDNGVIMENYEDIFNRLWEHSENEIVEFKKAETGFDIDELGKYFSALSNEANLRERECGWIVFGVWDKKHKIIGTSFKDSESALNKLKQDMSQHTSDELIFRDIVPIEVEGKRVLLFKVPASPRNIVMRWKGIPYGRDGESLKPLNQAKQDEIRQQSPLPDWTAQLVPNATIEDLDELALATAKVMFKKVHSSNIPVSEIDSWNNEEFLCHSMMMRDGQLT
;
A
#
# COMPACT_ATOMS: atom_id res chain seq x y z
N MET A 1 0.74 19.86 25.02
CA MET A 1 0.03 19.42 23.81
C MET A 1 1.09 19.34 22.71
N LYS A 2 1.47 18.14 22.28
CA LYS A 2 2.39 17.97 21.15
C LYS A 2 1.53 17.89 19.90
N ASP A 3 1.66 18.90 19.03
CA ASP A 3 1.10 18.86 17.68
C ASP A 3 1.63 17.61 16.96
N ASN A 4 0.76 16.68 16.68
CA ASN A 4 1.01 15.66 15.70
C ASN A 4 0.98 16.34 14.32
N GLY A 5 2.14 16.84 13.89
CA GLY A 5 2.30 17.39 12.56
C GLY A 5 2.01 16.30 11.52
N VAL A 6 0.80 16.31 10.99
CA VAL A 6 0.48 15.63 9.73
C VAL A 6 1.36 16.32 8.69
N ILE A 7 2.40 15.63 8.21
CA ILE A 7 3.20 16.09 7.08
C ILE A 7 2.25 16.11 5.89
N MET A 8 1.72 17.29 5.57
CA MET A 8 0.92 17.44 4.34
C MET A 8 1.85 17.23 3.15
N GLU A 9 1.56 16.22 2.34
CA GLU A 9 2.30 15.98 1.10
C GLU A 9 2.19 17.23 0.21
N ASN A 10 3.31 17.81 -0.17
CA ASN A 10 3.33 18.90 -1.13
C ASN A 10 3.20 18.32 -2.55
N TYR A 11 2.00 18.35 -3.09
CA TYR A 11 1.70 17.79 -4.42
C TYR A 11 2.34 18.57 -5.57
N GLU A 12 2.68 19.83 -5.38
CA GLU A 12 3.45 20.60 -6.36
C GLU A 12 4.90 20.09 -6.44
N ASP A 13 5.54 19.81 -5.31
CA ASP A 13 6.88 19.24 -5.29
C ASP A 13 6.88 17.81 -5.85
N ILE A 14 5.82 17.04 -5.61
CA ILE A 14 5.64 15.73 -6.22
C ILE A 14 5.54 15.86 -7.73
N PHE A 15 4.68 16.76 -8.24
CA PHE A 15 4.55 17.01 -9.67
C PHE A 15 5.89 17.40 -10.30
N ASN A 16 6.63 18.32 -9.72
CA ASN A 16 7.92 18.77 -10.26
C ASN A 16 8.90 17.60 -10.39
N ARG A 17 9.00 16.76 -9.36
CA ARG A 17 9.84 15.56 -9.41
C ARG A 17 9.42 14.56 -10.49
N LEU A 18 8.10 14.32 -10.64
CA LEU A 18 7.58 13.44 -11.69
C LEU A 18 7.87 14.01 -13.08
N TRP A 19 7.70 15.31 -13.24
CA TRP A 19 7.88 16.02 -14.50
C TRP A 19 9.34 16.04 -14.97
N GLU A 20 10.29 16.12 -14.04
CA GLU A 20 11.74 16.05 -14.33
C GLU A 20 12.20 14.66 -14.81
N HIS A 21 11.51 13.60 -14.36
CA HIS A 21 11.96 12.23 -14.61
C HIS A 21 11.27 11.53 -15.79
N SER A 22 10.30 12.16 -16.44
CA SER A 22 9.52 11.64 -17.55
C SER A 22 8.70 10.37 -17.24
N GLU A 23 7.98 9.83 -18.23
CA GLU A 23 7.24 8.57 -18.11
C GLU A 23 8.16 7.38 -17.81
N ASN A 24 7.65 6.47 -17.01
CA ASN A 24 8.28 5.19 -16.69
C ASN A 24 7.20 4.17 -16.32
N GLU A 25 7.58 3.02 -15.76
CA GLU A 25 6.62 1.97 -15.45
C GLU A 25 5.63 2.30 -14.33
N ILE A 26 5.92 3.31 -13.52
CA ILE A 26 5.03 3.76 -12.42
C ILE A 26 4.53 5.20 -12.57
N VAL A 27 4.85 5.87 -13.68
CA VAL A 27 4.41 7.24 -13.98
C VAL A 27 3.87 7.32 -15.38
N GLU A 28 2.67 7.86 -15.53
CA GLU A 28 1.99 8.04 -16.81
C GLU A 28 1.47 9.46 -16.95
N PHE A 29 1.77 10.10 -18.07
CA PHE A 29 1.29 11.43 -18.42
C PHE A 29 0.24 11.39 -19.53
N LYS A 30 -0.86 12.12 -19.36
CA LYS A 30 -1.95 12.20 -20.34
C LYS A 30 -2.40 13.63 -20.57
N LYS A 31 -2.74 13.93 -21.80
CA LYS A 31 -3.36 15.23 -22.12
C LYS A 31 -4.70 15.39 -21.41
N ALA A 32 -5.62 14.47 -21.65
CA ALA A 32 -6.95 14.42 -21.04
C ALA A 32 -7.60 15.81 -20.88
N GLU A 33 -7.57 16.63 -21.94
CA GLU A 33 -7.96 18.05 -21.90
C GLU A 33 -9.38 18.25 -21.38
N THR A 34 -10.34 17.46 -21.89
CA THR A 34 -11.76 17.55 -21.51
C THR A 34 -12.34 16.22 -21.03
N GLY A 35 -11.79 15.11 -21.47
CA GLY A 35 -12.28 13.76 -21.19
C GLY A 35 -11.17 12.72 -21.30
N PHE A 36 -11.42 11.55 -20.72
CA PHE A 36 -10.56 10.37 -20.83
C PHE A 36 -11.41 9.12 -20.70
N ASP A 37 -11.06 8.07 -21.43
CA ASP A 37 -11.76 6.79 -21.38
C ASP A 37 -11.54 6.12 -20.01
N ILE A 38 -12.64 5.78 -19.34
CA ILE A 38 -12.58 5.18 -17.99
C ILE A 38 -12.01 3.77 -18.01
N ASP A 39 -12.23 3.03 -19.10
CA ASP A 39 -11.62 1.71 -19.28
C ASP A 39 -10.10 1.82 -19.45
N GLU A 40 -9.64 2.80 -20.20
CA GLU A 40 -8.20 3.07 -20.33
C GLU A 40 -7.60 3.51 -19.00
N LEU A 41 -8.28 4.38 -18.26
CA LEU A 41 -7.85 4.78 -16.90
C LEU A 41 -7.74 3.59 -15.96
N GLY A 42 -8.71 2.68 -16.00
CA GLY A 42 -8.70 1.46 -15.19
C GLY A 42 -7.56 0.49 -15.55
N LYS A 43 -7.23 0.39 -16.83
CA LYS A 43 -6.06 -0.40 -17.27
C LYS A 43 -4.75 0.21 -16.76
N TYR A 44 -4.58 1.53 -16.81
CA TYR A 44 -3.43 2.21 -16.22
C TYR A 44 -3.40 2.06 -14.70
N PHE A 45 -4.55 2.18 -14.03
CA PHE A 45 -4.63 1.92 -12.58
C PHE A 45 -4.09 0.53 -12.24
N SER A 46 -4.59 -0.52 -12.90
CA SER A 46 -4.13 -1.89 -12.70
C SER A 46 -2.62 -2.03 -12.98
N ALA A 47 -2.15 -1.46 -14.08
CA ALA A 47 -0.75 -1.56 -14.48
C ALA A 47 0.19 -0.88 -13.47
N LEU A 48 -0.08 0.38 -13.13
CA LEU A 48 0.76 1.15 -12.21
C LEU A 48 0.73 0.58 -10.79
N SER A 49 -0.42 0.04 -10.36
CA SER A 49 -0.55 -0.63 -9.06
C SER A 49 0.33 -1.89 -8.97
N ASN A 50 0.32 -2.74 -10.02
CA ASN A 50 1.17 -3.92 -10.10
C ASN A 50 2.65 -3.56 -10.20
N GLU A 51 3.01 -2.59 -11.04
CA GLU A 51 4.41 -2.18 -11.23
C GLU A 51 4.97 -1.49 -9.98
N ALA A 52 4.15 -0.72 -9.24
CA ALA A 52 4.54 -0.14 -7.96
C ALA A 52 4.85 -1.24 -6.93
N ASN A 53 4.00 -2.28 -6.84
CA ASN A 53 4.24 -3.44 -5.98
C ASN A 53 5.57 -4.15 -6.34
N LEU A 54 5.77 -4.50 -7.62
CA LEU A 54 6.97 -5.19 -8.10
C LEU A 54 8.27 -4.39 -7.87
N ARG A 55 8.18 -3.07 -7.77
CA ARG A 55 9.31 -2.17 -7.52
C ARG A 55 9.42 -1.72 -6.07
N GLU A 56 8.63 -2.29 -5.18
CA GLU A 56 8.60 -1.92 -3.75
C GLU A 56 8.38 -0.41 -3.54
N ARG A 57 7.53 0.18 -4.39
CA ARG A 57 7.10 1.58 -4.26
C ARG A 57 5.73 1.65 -3.60
N GLU A 58 5.48 2.68 -2.81
CA GLU A 58 4.17 2.87 -2.17
C GLU A 58 3.04 3.14 -3.17
N CYS A 59 3.36 3.78 -4.28
CA CYS A 59 2.38 4.19 -5.29
C CYS A 59 3.00 4.41 -6.66
N GLY A 60 2.14 4.38 -7.68
CA GLY A 60 2.38 4.96 -9.00
C GLY A 60 1.56 6.24 -9.19
N TRP A 61 1.77 6.92 -10.33
CA TRP A 61 1.14 8.21 -10.63
C TRP A 61 0.57 8.26 -12.03
N ILE A 62 -0.65 8.80 -12.17
CA ILE A 62 -1.20 9.24 -13.44
C ILE A 62 -1.39 10.75 -13.36
N VAL A 63 -0.92 11.46 -14.37
CA VAL A 63 -0.99 12.92 -14.41
C VAL A 63 -1.74 13.38 -15.65
N PHE A 64 -2.85 14.08 -15.45
CA PHE A 64 -3.63 14.66 -16.54
C PHE A 64 -3.36 16.16 -16.70
N GLY A 65 -3.49 16.65 -17.92
CA GLY A 65 -3.25 18.04 -18.27
C GLY A 65 -1.83 18.32 -18.77
N VAL A 66 -1.08 17.28 -19.11
CA VAL A 66 0.28 17.39 -19.64
C VAL A 66 0.44 16.70 -20.99
N TRP A 67 1.27 17.25 -21.84
CA TRP A 67 1.67 16.66 -23.11
C TRP A 67 3.13 16.27 -23.06
N ASP A 68 3.37 15.05 -22.65
CA ASP A 68 4.72 14.51 -22.44
C ASP A 68 5.63 14.70 -23.65
N LYS A 69 5.22 14.20 -24.82
CA LYS A 69 6.02 14.30 -26.08
C LYS A 69 6.49 15.71 -26.45
N LYS A 70 5.82 16.76 -25.99
CA LYS A 70 6.20 18.15 -26.20
C LYS A 70 6.71 18.84 -24.95
N HIS A 71 6.81 18.11 -23.85
CA HIS A 71 7.18 18.62 -22.52
C HIS A 71 6.42 19.92 -22.21
N LYS A 72 5.07 19.87 -22.28
CA LYS A 72 4.20 21.04 -22.18
C LYS A 72 3.02 20.80 -21.25
N ILE A 73 2.78 21.72 -20.37
CA ILE A 73 1.58 21.77 -19.54
C ILE A 73 0.47 22.40 -20.35
N ILE A 74 -0.64 21.66 -20.54
CA ILE A 74 -1.78 22.09 -21.37
C ILE A 74 -3.04 22.37 -20.54
N GLY A 75 -3.13 21.74 -19.34
CA GLY A 75 -4.28 21.82 -18.46
C GLY A 75 -5.35 20.77 -18.76
N THR A 76 -6.23 20.51 -17.79
CA THR A 76 -7.37 19.60 -17.92
C THR A 76 -8.63 20.11 -17.23
N SER A 77 -9.77 19.91 -17.87
CA SER A 77 -11.11 20.05 -17.27
C SER A 77 -11.78 18.71 -16.97
N PHE A 78 -11.02 17.60 -17.04
CA PHE A 78 -11.54 16.27 -16.69
C PHE A 78 -12.05 16.27 -15.26
N LYS A 79 -13.34 15.91 -15.07
CA LYS A 79 -13.98 15.83 -13.74
C LYS A 79 -13.63 17.05 -12.86
N ASP A 80 -14.13 18.24 -13.22
CA ASP A 80 -13.76 19.53 -12.63
C ASP A 80 -14.27 19.77 -11.21
N SER A 81 -15.21 18.94 -10.72
CA SER A 81 -15.76 19.02 -9.37
C SER A 81 -15.29 17.86 -8.48
N GLU A 82 -15.19 18.13 -7.18
CA GLU A 82 -14.85 17.11 -6.16
C GLU A 82 -15.86 15.96 -6.16
N SER A 83 -17.15 16.25 -6.31
CA SER A 83 -18.20 15.24 -6.42
C SER A 83 -17.98 14.30 -7.61
N ALA A 84 -17.56 14.85 -8.77
CA ALA A 84 -17.26 14.04 -9.94
C ALA A 84 -16.02 13.14 -9.75
N LEU A 85 -15.01 13.61 -9.02
CA LEU A 85 -13.82 12.82 -8.66
C LEU A 85 -14.15 11.72 -7.64
N ASN A 86 -15.00 12.02 -6.65
CA ASN A 86 -15.45 11.04 -5.68
C ASN A 86 -16.30 9.94 -6.35
N LYS A 87 -17.19 10.32 -7.27
CA LYS A 87 -17.93 9.35 -8.07
C LYS A 87 -17.01 8.47 -8.91
N LEU A 88 -15.97 9.05 -9.53
CA LEU A 88 -14.96 8.29 -10.28
C LEU A 88 -14.30 7.23 -9.39
N LYS A 89 -13.90 7.58 -8.16
CA LYS A 89 -13.31 6.62 -7.23
C LYS A 89 -14.27 5.44 -6.96
N GLN A 90 -15.54 5.71 -6.71
CA GLN A 90 -16.56 4.69 -6.47
C GLN A 90 -16.78 3.79 -7.69
N ASP A 91 -16.92 4.40 -8.88
CA ASP A 91 -17.12 3.65 -10.13
C ASP A 91 -15.90 2.74 -10.44
N MET A 92 -14.69 3.23 -10.14
CA MET A 92 -13.46 2.47 -10.35
C MET A 92 -13.35 1.27 -9.40
N SER A 93 -13.70 1.43 -8.12
CA SER A 93 -13.55 0.36 -7.10
C SER A 93 -14.34 -0.89 -7.45
N GLN A 94 -15.51 -0.75 -8.09
CA GLN A 94 -16.36 -1.87 -8.49
C GLN A 94 -15.71 -2.81 -9.54
N HIS A 95 -14.64 -2.37 -10.17
CA HIS A 95 -14.00 -3.09 -11.28
C HIS A 95 -12.54 -3.45 -10.99
N THR A 96 -12.01 -3.07 -9.84
CA THR A 96 -10.66 -3.42 -9.38
C THR A 96 -10.67 -4.64 -8.47
N SER A 97 -9.54 -5.34 -8.34
CA SER A 97 -9.38 -6.39 -7.33
C SER A 97 -9.45 -5.78 -5.94
N ASP A 98 -10.15 -6.47 -5.02
CA ASP A 98 -10.32 -6.06 -3.60
C ASP A 98 -10.86 -4.64 -3.42
N GLU A 99 -11.64 -4.15 -4.42
CA GLU A 99 -12.21 -2.80 -4.41
C GLU A 99 -11.17 -1.68 -4.17
N LEU A 100 -9.91 -1.93 -4.54
CA LEU A 100 -8.83 -0.95 -4.38
C LEU A 100 -9.09 0.27 -5.25
N ILE A 101 -8.90 1.46 -4.66
CA ILE A 101 -9.17 2.75 -5.30
C ILE A 101 -7.94 3.65 -5.29
N PHE A 102 -7.98 4.73 -6.05
CA PHE A 102 -6.99 5.81 -5.94
C PHE A 102 -6.87 6.28 -4.48
N ARG A 103 -5.65 6.33 -3.97
CA ARG A 103 -5.38 6.88 -2.65
C ARG A 103 -5.83 8.33 -2.60
N ASP A 104 -5.38 9.11 -3.59
CA ASP A 104 -5.77 10.51 -3.77
C ASP A 104 -5.98 10.84 -5.24
N ILE A 105 -6.85 11.82 -5.51
CA ILE A 105 -6.98 12.50 -6.79
C ILE A 105 -6.94 13.98 -6.47
N VAL A 106 -5.83 14.64 -6.79
CA VAL A 106 -5.57 16.03 -6.36
C VAL A 106 -5.42 16.95 -7.53
N PRO A 107 -6.28 17.96 -7.65
CA PRO A 107 -6.06 19.07 -8.58
C PRO A 107 -4.99 20.02 -8.02
N ILE A 108 -4.02 20.36 -8.85
CA ILE A 108 -3.03 21.42 -8.57
C ILE A 108 -3.07 22.44 -9.70
N GLU A 109 -2.48 23.60 -9.46
CA GLU A 109 -2.31 24.63 -10.48
C GLU A 109 -0.83 24.73 -10.85
N VAL A 110 -0.52 24.57 -12.13
CA VAL A 110 0.84 24.66 -12.67
C VAL A 110 0.81 25.60 -13.87
N GLU A 111 1.60 26.65 -13.87
CA GLU A 111 1.62 27.68 -14.92
C GLU A 111 0.22 28.27 -15.23
N GLY A 112 -0.62 28.48 -14.19
CA GLY A 112 -1.98 28.98 -14.34
C GLY A 112 -2.96 27.99 -14.98
N LYS A 113 -2.62 26.70 -15.01
CA LYS A 113 -3.43 25.61 -15.58
C LYS A 113 -3.66 24.51 -14.58
N ARG A 114 -4.88 23.97 -14.57
CA ARG A 114 -5.23 22.85 -13.73
C ARG A 114 -4.56 21.56 -14.25
N VAL A 115 -3.80 20.91 -13.40
CA VAL A 115 -3.23 19.56 -13.58
C VAL A 115 -3.84 18.65 -12.54
N LEU A 116 -4.13 17.39 -12.89
CA LEU A 116 -4.77 16.44 -11.98
C LEU A 116 -3.84 15.27 -11.73
N LEU A 117 -3.46 15.07 -10.47
CA LEU A 117 -2.61 13.96 -10.04
C LEU A 117 -3.46 12.85 -9.44
N PHE A 118 -3.28 11.63 -9.94
CA PHE A 118 -3.88 10.42 -9.40
C PHE A 118 -2.80 9.61 -8.70
N LYS A 119 -2.93 9.46 -7.38
CA LYS A 119 -2.05 8.60 -6.58
C LYS A 119 -2.61 7.17 -6.60
N VAL A 120 -1.97 6.30 -7.37
CA VAL A 120 -2.34 4.89 -7.53
C VAL A 120 -1.60 4.08 -6.47
N PRO A 121 -2.26 3.46 -5.49
CA PRO A 121 -1.58 2.65 -4.49
C PRO A 121 -0.93 1.41 -5.14
N ALA A 122 0.20 0.96 -4.61
CA ALA A 122 0.73 -0.34 -4.96
C ALA A 122 -0.30 -1.43 -4.64
N SER A 123 -0.37 -2.47 -5.46
CA SER A 123 -1.20 -3.62 -5.12
C SER A 123 -0.71 -4.25 -3.83
N PRO A 124 -1.62 -4.73 -2.96
CA PRO A 124 -1.21 -5.44 -1.76
C PRO A 124 -0.34 -6.67 -2.09
N ARG A 125 0.51 -7.09 -1.16
CA ARG A 125 1.27 -8.34 -1.31
C ARG A 125 0.34 -9.52 -1.57
N ASN A 126 0.74 -10.43 -2.41
CA ASN A 126 -0.02 -11.59 -2.89
C ASN A 126 -1.20 -11.29 -3.80
N ILE A 127 -1.58 -10.03 -4.00
CA ILE A 127 -2.76 -9.63 -4.76
C ILE A 127 -2.34 -9.01 -6.09
N VAL A 128 -2.66 -9.68 -7.18
CA VAL A 128 -2.47 -9.13 -8.52
C VAL A 128 -3.64 -8.20 -8.84
N MET A 129 -3.36 -6.92 -8.98
CA MET A 129 -4.37 -5.93 -9.33
C MET A 129 -4.91 -6.18 -10.74
N ARG A 130 -6.23 -6.15 -10.86
CA ARG A 130 -6.95 -6.39 -12.13
C ARG A 130 -7.91 -5.24 -12.39
N TRP A 131 -8.15 -4.98 -13.64
CA TRP A 131 -9.26 -4.16 -14.12
C TRP A 131 -10.22 -5.05 -14.90
N LYS A 132 -11.48 -5.12 -14.47
CA LYS A 132 -12.50 -6.00 -15.07
C LYS A 132 -12.00 -7.44 -15.26
N GLY A 133 -11.31 -7.98 -14.26
CA GLY A 133 -10.77 -9.33 -14.24
C GLY A 133 -9.44 -9.54 -14.98
N ILE A 134 -8.94 -8.56 -15.73
CA ILE A 134 -7.70 -8.64 -16.49
C ILE A 134 -6.58 -7.88 -15.76
N PRO A 135 -5.43 -8.52 -15.46
CA PRO A 135 -4.29 -7.84 -14.88
C PRO A 135 -3.50 -7.13 -15.99
N TYR A 136 -3.14 -5.87 -15.73
CA TYR A 136 -2.29 -5.08 -16.62
C TYR A 136 -0.95 -4.77 -15.97
N GLY A 137 0.04 -4.52 -16.79
CA GLY A 137 1.38 -4.08 -16.43
C GLY A 137 1.97 -3.19 -17.51
N ARG A 138 3.19 -2.75 -17.30
CA ARG A 138 3.92 -1.95 -18.26
C ARG A 138 5.22 -2.63 -18.67
N ASP A 139 5.61 -2.37 -19.90
CA ASP A 139 6.89 -2.74 -20.44
C ASP A 139 7.49 -1.45 -21.04
N GLY A 140 8.29 -0.77 -20.22
CA GLY A 140 8.60 0.64 -20.41
C GLY A 140 7.33 1.50 -20.37
N GLU A 141 7.07 2.27 -21.42
CA GLU A 141 5.87 3.11 -21.56
C GLU A 141 4.64 2.35 -22.09
N SER A 142 4.81 1.09 -22.54
CA SER A 142 3.73 0.34 -23.19
C SER A 142 2.83 -0.37 -22.18
N LEU A 143 1.53 -0.04 -22.22
CA LEU A 143 0.48 -0.74 -21.47
C LEU A 143 0.19 -2.10 -22.11
N LYS A 144 0.30 -3.18 -21.33
CA LYS A 144 0.09 -4.57 -21.79
C LYS A 144 -0.59 -5.40 -20.70
N PRO A 145 -1.21 -6.54 -21.03
CA PRO A 145 -1.54 -7.54 -20.03
C PRO A 145 -0.29 -7.95 -19.24
N LEU A 146 -0.41 -8.05 -17.91
CA LEU A 146 0.67 -8.44 -17.03
C LEU A 146 1.09 -9.89 -17.33
N ASN A 147 2.35 -10.10 -17.64
CA ASN A 147 2.86 -11.44 -17.95
C ASN A 147 2.81 -12.37 -16.72
N GLN A 148 2.81 -13.69 -16.99
CA GLN A 148 2.64 -14.70 -15.93
C GLN A 148 3.77 -14.64 -14.87
N ALA A 149 5.01 -14.40 -15.28
CA ALA A 149 6.13 -14.34 -14.36
C ALA A 149 5.96 -13.21 -13.31
N LYS A 150 5.58 -12.01 -13.75
CA LYS A 150 5.27 -10.89 -12.84
C LYS A 150 4.05 -11.18 -11.94
N GLN A 151 3.02 -11.86 -12.49
CA GLN A 151 1.88 -12.27 -11.67
C GLN A 151 2.29 -13.25 -10.57
N ASP A 152 3.15 -14.22 -10.89
CA ASP A 152 3.63 -15.21 -9.93
C ASP A 152 4.57 -14.58 -8.91
N GLU A 153 5.41 -13.62 -9.31
CA GLU A 153 6.23 -12.82 -8.40
C GLU A 153 5.37 -12.09 -7.35
N ILE A 154 4.28 -11.42 -7.76
CA ILE A 154 3.34 -10.79 -6.82
C ILE A 154 2.68 -11.82 -5.91
N ARG A 155 2.21 -12.95 -6.45
CA ARG A 155 1.52 -14.00 -5.67
C ARG A 155 2.42 -14.72 -4.68
N GLN A 156 3.71 -14.80 -4.96
CA GLN A 156 4.70 -15.47 -4.10
C GLN A 156 5.25 -14.54 -3.01
N GLN A 157 4.88 -13.27 -3.01
CA GLN A 157 5.29 -12.36 -1.95
C GLN A 157 4.71 -12.86 -0.61
N SER A 158 5.57 -13.17 0.33
CA SER A 158 5.13 -13.50 1.68
C SER A 158 4.32 -12.34 2.27
N PRO A 159 3.28 -12.59 3.05
CA PRO A 159 2.68 -11.57 3.92
C PRO A 159 3.80 -10.82 4.65
N LEU A 160 3.57 -9.55 4.99
CA LEU A 160 4.52 -8.86 5.86
C LEU A 160 4.76 -9.77 7.07
N PRO A 161 6.02 -10.05 7.42
CA PRO A 161 6.29 -10.87 8.59
C PRO A 161 5.55 -10.22 9.77
N ASP A 162 4.87 -11.06 10.54
CA ASP A 162 4.26 -10.61 11.79
C ASP A 162 5.38 -9.96 12.63
N TRP A 163 5.31 -8.65 12.78
CA TRP A 163 6.34 -7.91 13.51
C TRP A 163 6.39 -8.35 14.98
N THR A 164 5.28 -8.89 15.51
CA THR A 164 5.20 -9.42 16.88
C THR A 164 5.89 -10.78 17.02
N ALA A 165 6.18 -11.44 15.89
CA ALA A 165 6.92 -12.70 15.84
C ALA A 165 8.41 -12.50 15.47
N GLN A 166 8.86 -11.24 15.34
CA GLN A 166 10.26 -10.94 15.06
C GLN A 166 11.09 -11.00 16.33
N LEU A 167 12.21 -11.70 16.27
CA LEU A 167 13.15 -11.75 17.39
C LEU A 167 13.70 -10.35 17.66
N VAL A 168 13.65 -9.91 18.92
CA VAL A 168 14.21 -8.63 19.35
C VAL A 168 15.69 -8.83 19.66
N PRO A 169 16.61 -8.22 18.87
CA PRO A 169 18.04 -8.43 19.08
C PRO A 169 18.47 -7.98 20.48
N ASN A 170 19.21 -8.85 21.17
CA ASN A 170 19.74 -8.62 22.53
C ASN A 170 18.71 -8.46 23.65
N ALA A 171 17.43 -8.64 23.39
CA ALA A 171 16.42 -8.64 24.45
C ALA A 171 16.49 -9.96 25.23
N THR A 172 16.38 -9.83 26.55
CA THR A 172 16.42 -10.93 27.50
C THR A 172 15.19 -10.89 28.38
N ILE A 173 14.95 -11.96 29.14
CA ILE A 173 13.83 -12.00 30.10
C ILE A 173 13.95 -10.93 31.19
N GLU A 174 15.17 -10.44 31.46
CA GLU A 174 15.43 -9.40 32.46
C GLU A 174 14.94 -8.02 32.01
N ASP A 175 14.69 -7.85 30.71
CA ASP A 175 14.10 -6.62 30.15
C ASP A 175 12.58 -6.56 30.33
N LEU A 176 11.96 -7.66 30.79
CA LEU A 176 10.52 -7.72 31.01
C LEU A 176 10.15 -7.36 32.45
N ASP A 177 9.07 -6.61 32.60
CA ASP A 177 8.50 -6.27 33.91
C ASP A 177 7.88 -7.52 34.56
N GLU A 178 8.32 -7.87 35.79
CA GLU A 178 7.86 -9.05 36.51
C GLU A 178 6.36 -9.04 36.81
N LEU A 179 5.79 -7.86 37.11
CA LEU A 179 4.37 -7.70 37.38
C LEU A 179 3.54 -7.90 36.10
N ALA A 180 4.06 -7.38 34.96
CA ALA A 180 3.46 -7.61 33.66
C ALA A 180 3.45 -9.09 33.30
N LEU A 181 4.56 -9.82 33.52
CA LEU A 181 4.66 -11.26 33.30
C LEU A 181 3.66 -12.03 34.16
N ALA A 182 3.59 -11.71 35.46
CA ALA A 182 2.63 -12.36 36.37
C ALA A 182 1.18 -12.12 35.90
N THR A 183 0.87 -10.89 35.49
CA THR A 183 -0.45 -10.51 34.97
C THR A 183 -0.77 -11.26 33.68
N ALA A 184 0.19 -11.33 32.74
CA ALA A 184 0.04 -12.05 31.49
C ALA A 184 -0.24 -13.55 31.74
N LYS A 185 0.47 -14.17 32.69
CA LYS A 185 0.27 -15.58 33.06
C LYS A 185 -1.14 -15.84 33.62
N VAL A 186 -1.68 -14.90 34.42
CA VAL A 186 -3.05 -14.98 34.94
C VAL A 186 -4.07 -14.87 33.80
N MET A 187 -3.86 -13.93 32.87
CA MET A 187 -4.75 -13.76 31.69
C MET A 187 -4.68 -14.97 30.74
N PHE A 188 -3.49 -15.51 30.51
CA PHE A 188 -3.29 -16.70 29.68
C PHE A 188 -4.07 -17.90 30.26
N LYS A 189 -3.98 -18.14 31.56
CA LYS A 189 -4.77 -19.18 32.25
C LYS A 189 -6.27 -19.00 31.99
N LYS A 190 -6.78 -17.77 32.15
CA LYS A 190 -8.20 -17.48 31.96
C LYS A 190 -8.69 -17.81 30.54
N VAL A 191 -7.85 -17.60 29.54
CA VAL A 191 -8.20 -17.82 28.12
C VAL A 191 -8.02 -19.29 27.72
N HIS A 192 -6.96 -19.95 28.23
CA HIS A 192 -6.55 -21.25 27.75
C HIS A 192 -6.89 -22.42 28.67
N SER A 193 -7.53 -22.19 29.83
CA SER A 193 -7.90 -23.23 30.80
C SER A 193 -8.85 -24.31 30.26
N SER A 194 -9.52 -24.08 29.15
CA SER A 194 -10.31 -25.11 28.45
C SER A 194 -9.45 -26.13 27.68
N ASN A 195 -8.24 -25.76 27.29
CA ASN A 195 -7.38 -26.57 26.43
C ASN A 195 -6.13 -27.08 27.16
N ILE A 196 -5.67 -26.36 28.19
CA ILE A 196 -4.47 -26.71 28.98
C ILE A 196 -4.86 -26.74 30.47
N PRO A 197 -4.57 -27.80 31.19
CA PRO A 197 -4.84 -27.88 32.63
C PRO A 197 -4.19 -26.71 33.39
N VAL A 198 -4.91 -26.06 34.30
CA VAL A 198 -4.39 -24.92 35.08
C VAL A 198 -3.14 -25.31 35.89
N SER A 199 -3.10 -26.56 36.42
CA SER A 199 -1.95 -27.10 37.15
C SER A 199 -0.69 -27.19 36.28
N GLU A 200 -0.85 -27.45 35.00
CA GLU A 200 0.25 -27.47 34.04
C GLU A 200 0.80 -26.07 33.79
N ILE A 201 -0.10 -25.08 33.55
CA ILE A 201 0.32 -23.69 33.40
C ILE A 201 0.99 -23.14 34.66
N ASP A 202 0.52 -23.58 35.85
CA ASP A 202 1.11 -23.19 37.13
C ASP A 202 2.50 -23.74 37.35
N SER A 203 2.83 -24.86 36.74
CA SER A 203 4.16 -25.48 36.85
C SER A 203 5.22 -24.78 35.98
N TRP A 204 4.82 -24.01 34.96
CA TRP A 204 5.76 -23.33 34.07
C TRP A 204 6.54 -22.24 34.81
N ASN A 205 7.83 -22.18 34.64
CA ASN A 205 8.63 -21.02 34.96
C ASN A 205 8.37 -19.88 33.94
N ASN A 206 9.00 -18.73 34.10
CA ASN A 206 8.75 -17.58 33.22
C ASN A 206 9.21 -17.85 31.77
N GLU A 207 10.33 -18.53 31.59
CA GLU A 207 10.86 -18.86 30.28
C GLU A 207 9.96 -19.85 29.53
N GLU A 208 9.52 -20.89 30.21
CA GLU A 208 8.56 -21.86 29.68
C GLU A 208 7.23 -21.20 29.33
N PHE A 209 6.73 -20.29 30.18
CA PHE A 209 5.53 -19.52 29.89
C PHE A 209 5.68 -18.68 28.62
N LEU A 210 6.80 -17.97 28.47
CA LEU A 210 7.07 -17.15 27.28
C LEU A 210 7.18 -18.00 26.01
N CYS A 211 7.80 -19.18 26.08
CA CYS A 211 7.85 -20.13 24.97
C CYS A 211 6.45 -20.62 24.58
N HIS A 212 5.64 -21.06 25.55
CA HIS A 212 4.27 -21.55 25.29
C HIS A 212 3.32 -20.44 24.80
N SER A 213 3.55 -19.20 25.19
CA SER A 213 2.80 -18.05 24.70
C SER A 213 3.31 -17.47 23.38
N MET A 214 4.34 -18.10 22.78
CA MET A 214 5.01 -17.66 21.54
C MET A 214 5.69 -16.29 21.64
N MET A 215 5.97 -15.81 22.84
CA MET A 215 6.71 -14.56 23.10
C MET A 215 8.23 -14.79 23.23
N MET A 216 8.67 -16.05 23.17
CA MET A 216 10.08 -16.43 23.15
C MET A 216 10.28 -17.60 22.18
N ARG A 217 11.35 -17.55 21.39
CA ARG A 217 11.75 -18.60 20.46
C ARG A 217 13.25 -18.78 20.49
N ASP A 218 13.72 -20.02 20.64
CA ASP A 218 15.14 -20.37 20.69
C ASP A 218 15.94 -19.55 21.74
N GLY A 219 15.29 -19.22 22.87
CA GLY A 219 15.89 -18.44 23.96
C GLY A 219 15.92 -16.91 23.72
N GLN A 220 15.28 -16.41 22.68
CA GLN A 220 15.18 -14.99 22.36
C GLN A 220 13.73 -14.51 22.40
N LEU A 221 13.51 -13.29 22.90
CA LEU A 221 12.19 -12.65 22.90
C LEU A 221 11.78 -12.24 21.48
N THR A 222 10.44 -12.29 21.22
CA THR A 222 9.83 -11.88 19.95
C THR A 222 9.09 -10.56 20.12
#